data_09ddb76a0727eaa689b782a3cab6a755
#
_entry.id   09ddb76a0727eaa689b782a3cab6a755
#
_cell.length_a   1.000
_cell.length_b   1.000
_cell.length_c   1.000
_cell.angle_alpha   90.00
_cell.angle_beta   90.00
_cell.angle_gamma   90.00
#
_symmetry.space_group_name_H-M   'P 1'
#
loop_
_entity.id
_entity.type
_entity.pdbx_description
1 polymer ?
#
loop_
_entity_poly.entity_id
_entity_poly.type
_entity_poly.pdbx_seq_one_letter_code
_entity_poly.pdbx_strand_id
1 'polypeptide(L)'
;MKSYGIIKKKILNNVIEMEFDMNSKDGTKEYRNSKGELHRDNDMPAVIDANGTQLWYQNGELHRDNDMPAFMGYNGIQSWYKNGQRHRDNDMPAIIYNDGTKEWYQNGQLHRDNDMHAIINDSGTQQWYQNGELHRDNDMPAIILLDGTQSWYQNGELHRDNDMPAIIYASGTQLWCQNGKLHRDNDMPAIIYANGTKRWYKNGQRHRDNDMPAVIDANGTKEWYQNGVQYKSPR
;
A
#
# COMPACT_ATOMS: atom_id res chain seq x y z
N MET A 1 -10.41 38.42 7.92
CA MET A 1 -11.15 38.47 9.19
C MET A 1 -11.62 37.08 9.54
N LYS A 2 -11.08 36.48 10.60
CA LYS A 2 -11.61 35.22 11.12
C LYS A 2 -12.93 35.51 11.80
N SER A 3 -14.02 34.96 11.30
CA SER A 3 -15.33 35.06 11.94
C SER A 3 -15.33 34.04 13.11
N TYR A 4 -15.34 34.54 14.32
CA TYR A 4 -15.54 33.73 15.52
C TYR A 4 -17.03 33.38 15.63
N GLY A 5 -17.35 32.10 15.43
CA GLY A 5 -18.72 31.60 15.58
C GLY A 5 -19.10 31.44 17.05
N ILE A 6 -20.36 31.34 17.29
CA ILE A 6 -21.05 31.41 18.59
C ILE A 6 -20.55 30.31 19.56
N ILE A 7 -20.08 30.74 20.74
CA ILE A 7 -19.78 29.85 21.87
C ILE A 7 -21.12 29.31 22.42
N LYS A 8 -21.38 28.02 22.26
CA LYS A 8 -22.44 27.34 23.04
C LYS A 8 -21.84 26.81 24.34
N LYS A 9 -22.19 27.47 25.45
CA LYS A 9 -21.89 26.98 26.80
C LYS A 9 -22.95 25.94 27.17
N LYS A 10 -22.56 24.68 27.26
CA LYS A 10 -23.40 23.61 27.81
C LYS A 10 -22.87 23.23 29.19
N ILE A 11 -23.66 23.36 30.21
CA ILE A 11 -23.34 22.89 31.56
C ILE A 11 -24.01 21.51 31.72
N LEU A 12 -23.21 20.46 31.72
CA LEU A 12 -23.64 19.13 32.16
C LEU A 12 -22.76 18.70 33.34
N ASN A 13 -23.36 18.34 34.43
CA ASN A 13 -22.68 17.79 35.63
C ASN A 13 -21.52 18.64 36.19
N ASN A 14 -21.67 19.96 36.27
CA ASN A 14 -20.66 20.92 36.76
C ASN A 14 -19.36 21.01 35.91
N VAL A 15 -19.31 20.45 34.72
CA VAL A 15 -18.23 20.64 33.74
C VAL A 15 -18.66 21.66 32.71
N ILE A 16 -17.85 22.72 32.53
CA ILE A 16 -18.07 23.72 31.49
C ILE A 16 -17.40 23.17 30.23
N GLU A 17 -18.18 22.56 29.34
CA GLU A 17 -17.74 22.23 27.99
C GLU A 17 -17.94 23.46 27.06
N MET A 18 -16.86 23.94 26.49
CA MET A 18 -16.93 24.99 25.48
C MET A 18 -16.73 24.35 24.11
N GLU A 19 -17.83 24.16 23.38
CA GLU A 19 -17.78 23.84 21.96
C GLU A 19 -17.55 25.12 21.14
N PHE A 20 -16.46 25.19 20.40
CA PHE A 20 -16.21 26.25 19.43
C PHE A 20 -16.66 25.77 18.05
N ASP A 21 -17.72 26.37 17.53
CA ASP A 21 -18.14 26.20 16.14
C ASP A 21 -17.42 27.24 15.28
N MET A 22 -16.47 26.79 14.44
CA MET A 22 -15.80 27.64 13.47
C MET A 22 -16.35 27.32 12.08
N ASN A 23 -17.22 28.17 11.54
CA ASN A 23 -17.63 28.10 10.15
C ASN A 23 -16.53 28.72 9.28
N SER A 24 -15.90 27.93 8.42
CA SER A 24 -15.00 28.46 7.40
C SER A 24 -15.77 29.10 6.25
N LYS A 25 -15.10 29.94 5.44
CA LYS A 25 -15.71 30.60 4.27
C LYS A 25 -16.20 29.63 3.19
N ASP A 26 -15.71 28.39 3.22
CA ASP A 26 -16.06 27.32 2.28
C ASP A 26 -17.24 26.46 2.76
N GLY A 27 -17.79 26.74 3.94
CA GLY A 27 -18.91 26.00 4.54
C GLY A 27 -18.50 24.79 5.40
N THR A 28 -17.21 24.53 5.59
CA THR A 28 -16.71 23.51 6.53
C THR A 28 -17.01 23.93 7.96
N LYS A 29 -17.49 23.01 8.78
CA LYS A 29 -17.73 23.17 10.22
C LYS A 29 -16.68 22.43 11.01
N GLU A 30 -16.06 23.10 11.96
CA GLU A 30 -15.08 22.52 12.87
C GLU A 30 -15.52 22.70 14.32
N TYR A 31 -15.35 21.66 15.13
CA TYR A 31 -15.61 21.66 16.57
C TYR A 31 -14.32 21.39 17.31
N ARG A 32 -14.09 22.18 18.37
CA ARG A 32 -12.82 22.15 19.10
C ARG A 32 -13.08 22.16 20.61
N ASN A 33 -12.17 21.51 21.36
CA ASN A 33 -12.16 21.55 22.82
C ASN A 33 -11.60 22.88 23.36
N SER A 34 -11.57 23.04 24.69
CA SER A 34 -11.05 24.25 25.35
C SER A 34 -9.58 24.54 25.11
N LYS A 35 -8.79 23.56 24.61
CA LYS A 35 -7.39 23.74 24.21
C LYS A 35 -7.24 24.17 22.76
N GLY A 36 -8.34 24.23 21.98
CA GLY A 36 -8.33 24.53 20.57
C GLY A 36 -8.05 23.32 19.67
N GLU A 37 -8.01 22.11 20.20
CA GLU A 37 -7.80 20.86 19.45
C GLU A 37 -9.14 20.41 18.83
N LEU A 38 -9.12 19.84 17.61
CA LEU A 38 -10.30 19.22 17.01
C LEU A 38 -10.86 18.15 17.95
N HIS A 39 -12.11 18.29 18.32
CA HIS A 39 -12.77 17.40 19.27
C HIS A 39 -14.26 17.64 19.28
N ARG A 40 -15.04 16.58 19.38
CA ARG A 40 -16.46 16.69 19.64
C ARG A 40 -16.99 15.48 20.38
N ASP A 41 -17.74 15.74 21.47
CA ASP A 41 -18.31 14.71 22.31
C ASP A 41 -19.57 14.04 21.71
N ASN A 42 -20.08 13.05 22.42
CA ASN A 42 -21.34 12.36 22.10
C ASN A 42 -21.37 11.69 20.72
N ASP A 43 -20.22 11.13 20.27
CA ASP A 43 -20.07 10.45 18.99
C ASP A 43 -20.48 11.31 17.79
N MET A 44 -20.25 12.62 17.86
CA MET A 44 -20.51 13.55 16.79
C MET A 44 -19.23 13.88 16.02
N PRO A 45 -19.29 14.12 14.69
CA PRO A 45 -18.10 14.49 13.92
C PRO A 45 -17.56 15.86 14.32
N ALA A 46 -16.25 15.96 14.56
CA ALA A 46 -15.57 17.22 14.88
C ALA A 46 -15.31 18.08 13.64
N VAL A 47 -15.30 17.49 12.42
CA VAL A 47 -15.24 18.21 11.16
C VAL A 47 -16.36 17.70 10.25
N ILE A 48 -17.06 18.65 9.63
CA ILE A 48 -18.05 18.37 8.59
C ILE A 48 -17.72 19.30 7.41
N ASP A 49 -17.16 18.71 6.36
CA ASP A 49 -16.83 19.47 5.15
C ASP A 49 -18.07 19.89 4.37
N ALA A 50 -17.95 20.92 3.54
CA ALA A 50 -19.01 21.42 2.69
C ALA A 50 -19.56 20.36 1.71
N ASN A 51 -18.73 19.38 1.33
CA ASN A 51 -19.12 18.27 0.47
C ASN A 51 -19.84 17.13 1.21
N GLY A 52 -19.97 17.21 2.54
CA GLY A 52 -20.59 16.19 3.38
C GLY A 52 -19.65 15.15 3.97
N THR A 53 -18.34 15.23 3.72
CA THR A 53 -17.35 14.39 4.41
C THR A 53 -17.36 14.69 5.90
N GLN A 54 -17.28 13.65 6.72
CA GLN A 54 -17.33 13.75 8.17
C GLN A 54 -16.09 13.09 8.79
N LEU A 55 -15.50 13.77 9.77
CA LEU A 55 -14.33 13.29 10.50
C LEU A 55 -14.54 13.40 12.00
N TRP A 56 -14.24 12.32 12.70
CA TRP A 56 -14.30 12.23 14.16
C TRP A 56 -12.92 12.40 14.75
N TYR A 57 -12.81 13.34 15.66
CA TYR A 57 -11.56 13.64 16.36
C TYR A 57 -11.79 13.60 17.87
N GLN A 58 -10.82 13.06 18.58
CA GLN A 58 -10.69 13.16 20.03
C GLN A 58 -9.35 13.81 20.37
N ASN A 59 -9.37 14.97 21.02
CA ASN A 59 -8.17 15.71 21.44
C ASN A 59 -7.14 15.91 20.32
N GLY A 60 -7.58 16.32 19.14
CA GLY A 60 -6.74 16.60 17.98
C GLY A 60 -6.37 15.40 17.11
N GLU A 61 -6.71 14.18 17.51
CA GLU A 61 -6.39 12.96 16.79
C GLU A 61 -7.65 12.32 16.17
N LEU A 62 -7.54 11.84 14.92
CA LEU A 62 -8.60 11.03 14.31
C LEU A 62 -8.84 9.80 15.17
N HIS A 63 -10.05 9.69 15.70
CA HIS A 63 -10.45 8.60 16.57
C HIS A 63 -11.97 8.51 16.63
N ARG A 64 -12.49 7.29 16.64
CA ARG A 64 -13.90 7.04 16.97
C ARG A 64 -14.04 5.68 17.63
N ASP A 65 -14.79 5.67 18.73
CA ASP A 65 -15.01 4.47 19.54
C ASP A 65 -16.01 3.49 18.89
N ASN A 66 -16.22 2.35 19.56
CA ASN A 66 -17.25 1.35 19.24
C ASN A 66 -17.14 0.76 17.82
N ASP A 67 -15.91 0.59 17.31
CA ASP A 67 -15.64 0.06 15.97
C ASP A 67 -16.35 0.85 14.84
N MET A 68 -16.54 2.14 15.04
CA MET A 68 -17.11 3.02 14.03
C MET A 68 -16.00 3.75 13.24
N PRO A 69 -16.23 4.07 11.94
CA PRO A 69 -15.22 4.77 11.15
C PRO A 69 -15.04 6.22 11.63
N ALA A 70 -13.80 6.64 11.84
CA ALA A 70 -13.44 8.02 12.18
C ALA A 70 -13.42 8.97 10.98
N PHE A 71 -13.41 8.43 9.76
CA PHE A 71 -13.56 9.15 8.50
C PHE A 71 -14.70 8.54 7.68
N MET A 72 -15.64 9.37 7.24
CA MET A 72 -16.71 9.02 6.31
C MET A 72 -16.71 10.01 5.16
N GLY A 73 -16.17 9.60 4.01
CA GLY A 73 -16.13 10.40 2.80
C GLY A 73 -17.52 10.53 2.14
N TYR A 74 -17.79 11.68 1.54
CA TYR A 74 -19.03 11.93 0.76
C TYR A 74 -19.20 10.91 -0.38
N ASN A 75 -18.10 10.32 -0.85
CA ASN A 75 -18.06 9.31 -1.90
C ASN A 75 -18.22 7.88 -1.37
N GLY A 76 -18.55 7.70 -0.09
CA GLY A 76 -18.80 6.40 0.54
C GLY A 76 -17.55 5.70 1.10
N ILE A 77 -16.36 6.28 0.97
CA ILE A 77 -15.14 5.73 1.61
C ILE A 77 -15.28 5.81 3.12
N GLN A 78 -14.96 4.71 3.80
CA GLN A 78 -14.92 4.62 5.25
C GLN A 78 -13.51 4.28 5.72
N SER A 79 -13.02 4.94 6.77
CA SER A 79 -11.70 4.65 7.31
C SER A 79 -11.70 4.71 8.85
N TRP A 80 -11.10 3.69 9.46
CA TRP A 80 -11.00 3.52 10.90
C TRP A 80 -9.65 4.02 11.40
N TYR A 81 -9.70 4.74 12.50
CA TYR A 81 -8.52 5.30 13.14
C TYR A 81 -8.59 5.10 14.64
N LYS A 82 -7.44 4.88 15.23
CA LYS A 82 -7.24 4.79 16.68
C LYS A 82 -6.04 5.66 17.04
N ASN A 83 -6.28 6.71 17.83
CA ASN A 83 -5.24 7.67 18.23
C ASN A 83 -4.43 8.21 17.02
N GLY A 84 -5.11 8.75 16.02
CA GLY A 84 -4.52 9.34 14.83
C GLY A 84 -3.96 8.37 13.80
N GLN A 85 -3.86 7.08 14.10
CA GLN A 85 -3.30 6.07 13.20
C GLN A 85 -4.41 5.20 12.58
N ARG A 86 -4.29 4.88 11.29
CA ARG A 86 -5.17 3.89 10.67
C ARG A 86 -5.04 2.56 11.39
N HIS A 87 -6.15 2.09 11.92
CA HIS A 87 -6.20 0.85 12.68
C HIS A 87 -7.64 0.37 12.81
N ARG A 88 -7.85 -0.93 12.71
CA ARG A 88 -9.09 -1.55 13.11
C ARG A 88 -8.83 -2.91 13.72
N ASP A 89 -9.43 -3.15 14.87
CA ASP A 89 -9.28 -4.40 15.63
C ASP A 89 -10.05 -5.57 14.97
N ASN A 90 -9.88 -6.78 15.51
CA ASN A 90 -10.63 -7.99 15.17
C ASN A 90 -10.51 -8.43 13.69
N ASP A 91 -9.34 -8.25 13.09
CA ASP A 91 -9.07 -8.62 11.68
C ASP A 91 -10.06 -8.00 10.69
N MET A 92 -10.57 -6.82 10.99
CA MET A 92 -11.44 -6.07 10.10
C MET A 92 -10.66 -5.04 9.26
N PRO A 93 -11.10 -4.72 8.03
CA PRO A 93 -10.42 -3.73 7.19
C PRO A 93 -10.52 -2.34 7.80
N ALA A 94 -9.38 -1.61 7.85
CA ALA A 94 -9.32 -0.22 8.34
C ALA A 94 -9.68 0.82 7.27
N ILE A 95 -9.75 0.42 5.99
CA ILE A 95 -10.33 1.23 4.91
C ILE A 95 -11.27 0.33 4.08
N ILE A 96 -12.43 0.88 3.76
CA ILE A 96 -13.37 0.31 2.79
C ILE A 96 -13.67 1.40 1.78
N TYR A 97 -13.31 1.15 0.53
CA TYR A 97 -13.58 2.03 -0.59
C TYR A 97 -14.96 1.75 -1.19
N ASN A 98 -15.51 2.72 -1.93
CA ASN A 98 -16.81 2.60 -2.58
C ASN A 98 -16.84 1.59 -3.74
N ASP A 99 -15.67 1.26 -4.32
CA ASP A 99 -15.52 0.22 -5.34
C ASP A 99 -15.43 -1.19 -4.75
N GLY A 100 -15.45 -1.31 -3.42
CA GLY A 100 -15.33 -2.59 -2.72
C GLY A 100 -13.90 -2.97 -2.32
N THR A 101 -12.89 -2.20 -2.72
CA THR A 101 -11.50 -2.37 -2.27
C THR A 101 -11.43 -2.28 -0.76
N LYS A 102 -10.65 -3.15 -0.14
CA LYS A 102 -10.45 -3.23 1.31
C LYS A 102 -8.97 -3.25 1.65
N GLU A 103 -8.61 -2.51 2.68
CA GLU A 103 -7.24 -2.44 3.17
C GLU A 103 -7.19 -2.65 4.69
N TRP A 104 -6.25 -3.46 5.15
CA TRP A 104 -5.99 -3.75 6.55
C TRP A 104 -4.77 -3.00 7.04
N TYR A 105 -4.94 -2.31 8.15
CA TYR A 105 -3.88 -1.53 8.80
C TYR A 105 -3.79 -1.87 10.28
N GLN A 106 -2.57 -1.95 10.76
CA GLN A 106 -2.25 -1.99 12.20
C GLN A 106 -1.28 -0.84 12.51
N ASN A 107 -1.65 0.00 13.47
CA ASN A 107 -0.82 1.12 13.93
C ASN A 107 -0.28 1.99 12.78
N GLY A 108 -1.14 2.33 11.82
CA GLY A 108 -0.82 3.19 10.68
C GLY A 108 -0.11 2.52 9.51
N GLN A 109 0.25 1.24 9.61
CA GLN A 109 0.95 0.49 8.57
C GLN A 109 0.05 -0.57 7.93
N LEU A 110 0.14 -0.75 6.61
CA LEU A 110 -0.47 -1.89 5.93
C LEU A 110 0.05 -3.18 6.55
N HIS A 111 -0.86 -3.95 7.13
CA HIS A 111 -0.52 -5.20 7.82
C HIS A 111 -1.77 -6.05 8.01
N ARG A 112 -1.62 -7.34 7.83
CA ARG A 112 -2.63 -8.32 8.26
C ARG A 112 -1.97 -9.61 8.68
N ASP A 113 -2.37 -10.12 9.84
CA ASP A 113 -1.82 -11.34 10.44
C ASP A 113 -2.31 -12.63 9.75
N ASN A 114 -1.78 -13.75 10.19
CA ASN A 114 -2.22 -15.11 9.83
C ASN A 114 -2.13 -15.42 8.33
N ASP A 115 -1.12 -14.93 7.65
CA ASP A 115 -0.91 -15.10 6.20
C ASP A 115 -2.12 -14.66 5.36
N MET A 116 -2.86 -13.66 5.84
CA MET A 116 -3.96 -13.07 5.10
C MET A 116 -3.49 -11.85 4.31
N HIS A 117 -4.08 -11.61 3.14
CA HIS A 117 -3.76 -10.43 2.33
C HIS A 117 -4.24 -9.15 3.00
N ALA A 118 -3.38 -8.12 3.00
CA ALA A 118 -3.67 -6.81 3.58
C ALA A 118 -4.40 -5.86 2.62
N ILE A 119 -4.44 -6.17 1.32
CA ILE A 119 -5.23 -5.47 0.32
C ILE A 119 -5.98 -6.50 -0.55
N ILE A 120 -7.27 -6.25 -0.74
CA ILE A 120 -8.09 -6.88 -1.79
C ILE A 120 -8.75 -5.74 -2.56
N ASN A 121 -8.42 -5.58 -3.84
CA ASN A 121 -9.13 -4.61 -4.66
C ASN A 121 -10.37 -5.23 -5.35
N ASP A 122 -11.20 -4.39 -5.94
CA ASP A 122 -12.44 -4.79 -6.64
C ASP A 122 -12.17 -5.75 -7.80
N SER A 123 -11.01 -5.67 -8.44
CA SER A 123 -10.59 -6.59 -9.50
C SER A 123 -10.18 -7.98 -9.00
N GLY A 124 -10.12 -8.18 -7.66
CA GLY A 124 -9.68 -9.43 -7.04
C GLY A 124 -8.17 -9.59 -6.91
N THR A 125 -7.37 -8.55 -7.20
CA THR A 125 -5.93 -8.55 -6.89
C THR A 125 -5.72 -8.64 -5.37
N GLN A 126 -4.86 -9.55 -4.95
CA GLN A 126 -4.51 -9.79 -3.55
C GLN A 126 -3.08 -9.38 -3.28
N GLN A 127 -2.84 -8.67 -2.18
CA GLN A 127 -1.51 -8.21 -1.81
C GLN A 127 -1.26 -8.43 -0.32
N TRP A 128 -0.11 -9.00 0.01
CA TRP A 128 0.33 -9.28 1.37
C TRP A 128 1.36 -8.25 1.82
N TYR A 129 1.11 -7.69 2.98
CA TYR A 129 1.98 -6.70 3.60
C TYR A 129 2.27 -7.07 5.04
N GLN A 130 3.49 -6.85 5.47
CA GLN A 130 3.93 -6.89 6.86
C GLN A 130 4.60 -5.57 7.21
N ASN A 131 4.11 -4.91 8.25
CA ASN A 131 4.68 -3.65 8.75
C ASN A 131 4.87 -2.56 7.66
N GLY A 132 3.92 -2.44 6.74
CA GLY A 132 3.91 -1.46 5.66
C GLY A 132 4.66 -1.87 4.39
N GLU A 133 5.34 -3.00 4.37
CA GLU A 133 6.12 -3.48 3.23
C GLU A 133 5.49 -4.71 2.59
N LEU A 134 5.56 -4.81 1.25
CA LEU A 134 5.18 -6.02 0.53
C LEU A 134 6.04 -7.18 1.03
N HIS A 135 5.39 -8.18 1.62
CA HIS A 135 6.05 -9.33 2.18
C HIS A 135 5.07 -10.50 2.33
N ARG A 136 5.52 -11.70 2.05
CA ARG A 136 4.81 -12.93 2.43
C ARG A 136 5.79 -14.05 2.69
N ASP A 137 5.59 -14.75 3.81
CA ASP A 137 6.44 -15.85 4.28
C ASP A 137 6.21 -17.15 3.48
N ASN A 138 7.01 -18.15 3.82
CA ASN A 138 6.86 -19.54 3.34
C ASN A 138 6.94 -19.71 1.82
N ASP A 139 7.76 -18.90 1.14
CA ASP A 139 7.93 -18.92 -0.32
C ASP A 139 6.61 -18.75 -1.08
N MET A 140 5.66 -18.01 -0.50
CA MET A 140 4.39 -17.69 -1.14
C MET A 140 4.47 -16.31 -1.83
N PRO A 141 3.72 -16.08 -2.95
CA PRO A 141 3.72 -14.79 -3.62
C PRO A 141 3.05 -13.70 -2.77
N ALA A 142 3.70 -12.53 -2.66
CA ALA A 142 3.14 -11.36 -1.97
C ALA A 142 2.13 -10.57 -2.81
N ILE A 143 2.10 -10.79 -4.14
CA ILE A 143 1.07 -10.25 -5.04
C ILE A 143 0.54 -11.37 -5.91
N ILE A 144 -0.78 -11.48 -6.01
CA ILE A 144 -1.48 -12.32 -6.98
C ILE A 144 -2.46 -11.44 -7.73
N LEU A 145 -2.23 -11.27 -9.04
CA LEU A 145 -3.12 -10.52 -9.92
C LEU A 145 -4.26 -11.40 -10.43
N LEU A 146 -5.35 -10.77 -10.89
CA LEU A 146 -6.50 -11.47 -11.45
C LEU A 146 -6.15 -12.36 -12.66
N ASP A 147 -5.17 -11.96 -13.47
CA ASP A 147 -4.71 -12.74 -14.63
C ASP A 147 -3.87 -13.97 -14.24
N GLY A 148 -3.61 -14.18 -12.95
CA GLY A 148 -2.78 -15.26 -12.44
C GLY A 148 -1.29 -14.93 -12.35
N THR A 149 -0.86 -13.70 -12.71
CA THR A 149 0.51 -13.25 -12.48
C THR A 149 0.82 -13.25 -10.98
N GLN A 150 1.98 -13.78 -10.62
CA GLN A 150 2.45 -13.91 -9.24
C GLN A 150 3.79 -13.19 -9.06
N SER A 151 3.96 -12.50 -7.93
CA SER A 151 5.20 -11.80 -7.61
C SER A 151 5.59 -12.02 -6.15
N TRP A 152 6.85 -12.36 -5.93
CA TRP A 152 7.44 -12.61 -4.62
C TRP A 152 8.22 -11.40 -4.15
N TYR A 153 7.97 -11.00 -2.92
CA TYR A 153 8.63 -9.88 -2.27
C TYR A 153 9.09 -10.27 -0.87
N GLN A 154 10.25 -9.74 -0.50
CA GLN A 154 10.76 -9.76 0.87
C GLN A 154 11.12 -8.34 1.27
N ASN A 155 10.53 -7.87 2.38
CA ASN A 155 10.80 -6.52 2.91
C ASN A 155 10.70 -5.41 1.85
N GLY A 156 9.62 -5.42 1.07
CA GLY A 156 9.31 -4.42 0.04
C GLY A 156 10.06 -4.60 -1.28
N GLU A 157 11.02 -5.51 -1.38
CA GLU A 157 11.82 -5.72 -2.60
C GLU A 157 11.46 -7.03 -3.31
N LEU A 158 11.43 -6.98 -4.66
CA LEU A 158 11.29 -8.20 -5.48
C LEU A 158 12.42 -9.17 -5.16
N HIS A 159 12.07 -10.30 -4.58
CA HIS A 159 13.02 -11.32 -4.15
C HIS A 159 12.37 -12.69 -4.06
N ARG A 160 13.09 -13.72 -4.49
CA ARG A 160 12.73 -15.11 -4.19
C ARG A 160 13.98 -15.97 -4.10
N ASP A 161 14.06 -16.77 -3.05
CA ASP A 161 15.19 -17.65 -2.76
C ASP A 161 15.21 -18.91 -3.65
N ASN A 162 16.23 -19.75 -3.44
CA ASN A 162 16.36 -21.09 -4.01
C ASN A 162 16.35 -21.14 -5.54
N ASP A 163 16.91 -20.11 -6.20
CA ASP A 163 16.95 -19.99 -7.67
C ASP A 163 15.56 -20.06 -8.32
N MET A 164 14.52 -19.64 -7.61
CA MET A 164 13.16 -19.56 -8.13
C MET A 164 12.86 -18.17 -8.71
N PRO A 165 11.97 -18.05 -9.72
CA PRO A 165 11.61 -16.75 -10.28
C PRO A 165 10.81 -15.90 -9.29
N ALA A 166 11.21 -14.63 -9.13
CA ALA A 166 10.50 -13.65 -8.28
C ALA A 166 9.23 -13.09 -8.95
N ILE A 167 9.08 -13.23 -10.28
CA ILE A 167 7.83 -12.95 -11.00
C ILE A 167 7.55 -14.09 -11.97
N ILE A 168 6.32 -14.57 -11.95
CA ILE A 168 5.76 -15.50 -12.95
C ILE A 168 4.53 -14.83 -13.54
N TYR A 169 4.63 -14.39 -14.79
CA TYR A 169 3.51 -13.81 -15.52
C TYR A 169 2.54 -14.89 -16.00
N ALA A 170 1.29 -14.55 -16.13
CA ALA A 170 0.26 -15.41 -16.73
C ALA A 170 0.63 -15.88 -18.14
N SER A 171 1.41 -15.08 -18.89
CA SER A 171 1.96 -15.45 -20.20
C SER A 171 3.00 -16.56 -20.17
N GLY A 172 3.49 -16.95 -18.98
CA GLY A 172 4.60 -17.89 -18.80
C GLY A 172 6.00 -17.24 -18.80
N THR A 173 6.10 -15.91 -18.95
CA THR A 173 7.36 -15.20 -18.77
C THR A 173 7.79 -15.25 -17.31
N GLN A 174 9.07 -15.49 -17.05
CA GLN A 174 9.65 -15.64 -15.72
C GLN A 174 10.81 -14.66 -15.53
N LEU A 175 10.87 -14.02 -14.35
CA LEU A 175 11.92 -13.07 -13.97
C LEU A 175 12.54 -13.50 -12.64
N TRP A 176 13.86 -13.54 -12.60
CA TRP A 176 14.63 -13.75 -11.37
C TRP A 176 15.16 -12.41 -10.86
N CYS A 177 14.86 -12.12 -9.62
CA CYS A 177 15.30 -10.91 -8.95
C CYS A 177 15.87 -11.25 -7.57
N GLN A 178 16.91 -10.52 -7.18
CA GLN A 178 17.48 -10.51 -5.85
C GLN A 178 17.56 -9.05 -5.38
N ASN A 179 17.00 -8.77 -4.20
CA ASN A 179 17.01 -7.43 -3.61
C ASN A 179 16.58 -6.34 -4.61
N GLY A 180 15.41 -6.53 -5.23
CA GLY A 180 14.79 -5.59 -6.19
C GLY A 180 15.45 -5.53 -7.55
N LYS A 181 16.52 -6.27 -7.81
CA LYS A 181 17.28 -6.19 -9.07
C LYS A 181 17.21 -7.49 -9.85
N LEU A 182 17.05 -7.38 -11.19
CA LEU A 182 17.19 -8.54 -12.07
C LEU A 182 18.57 -9.18 -11.86
N HIS A 183 18.58 -10.41 -11.41
CA HIS A 183 19.78 -11.17 -11.12
C HIS A 183 19.46 -12.66 -11.09
N ARG A 184 20.37 -13.46 -11.65
CA ARG A 184 20.36 -14.92 -11.45
C ARG A 184 21.78 -15.45 -11.52
N ASP A 185 22.13 -16.32 -10.56
CA ASP A 185 23.45 -16.92 -10.45
C ASP A 185 23.69 -18.06 -11.46
N ASN A 186 24.87 -18.67 -11.38
CA ASN A 186 25.25 -19.87 -12.10
C ASN A 186 25.13 -19.78 -13.64
N ASP A 187 25.42 -18.60 -14.22
CA ASP A 187 25.30 -18.33 -15.65
C ASP A 187 23.90 -18.66 -16.22
N MET A 188 22.87 -18.53 -15.40
CA MET A 188 21.48 -18.75 -15.82
C MET A 188 20.83 -17.41 -16.23
N PRO A 189 19.88 -17.42 -17.20
CA PRO A 189 19.18 -16.21 -17.58
C PRO A 189 18.27 -15.68 -16.48
N ALA A 190 18.33 -14.37 -16.20
CA ALA A 190 17.46 -13.71 -15.23
C ALA A 190 16.06 -13.39 -15.80
N ILE A 191 15.88 -13.46 -17.12
CA ILE A 191 14.56 -13.40 -17.78
C ILE A 191 14.46 -14.53 -18.79
N ILE A 192 13.35 -15.26 -18.70
CA ILE A 192 12.93 -16.23 -19.72
C ILE A 192 11.54 -15.82 -20.19
N TYR A 193 11.44 -15.33 -21.41
CA TYR A 193 10.16 -14.96 -22.01
C TYR A 193 9.38 -16.19 -22.47
N ALA A 194 8.06 -16.07 -22.53
CA ALA A 194 7.18 -17.13 -23.01
C ALA A 194 7.50 -17.60 -24.45
N ASN A 195 8.06 -16.71 -25.28
CA ASN A 195 8.49 -17.04 -26.65
C ASN A 195 9.85 -17.73 -26.73
N GLY A 196 10.50 -18.01 -25.58
CA GLY A 196 11.82 -18.64 -25.50
C GLY A 196 13.02 -17.68 -25.54
N THR A 197 12.81 -16.36 -25.72
CA THR A 197 13.87 -15.37 -25.58
C THR A 197 14.46 -15.40 -24.18
N LYS A 198 15.79 -15.34 -24.06
CA LYS A 198 16.53 -15.38 -22.79
C LYS A 198 17.39 -14.15 -22.63
N ARG A 199 17.42 -13.58 -21.42
CA ARG A 199 18.25 -12.43 -21.09
C ARG A 199 18.98 -12.64 -19.77
N TRP A 200 20.28 -12.37 -19.77
CA TRP A 200 21.15 -12.46 -18.61
C TRP A 200 21.36 -11.10 -17.99
N TYR A 201 21.22 -11.04 -16.68
CA TYR A 201 21.43 -9.84 -15.88
C TYR A 201 22.24 -10.17 -14.62
N LYS A 202 23.07 -9.23 -14.23
CA LYS A 202 23.82 -9.24 -12.97
C LYS A 202 23.61 -7.91 -12.27
N ASN A 203 23.00 -7.93 -11.08
CA ASN A 203 22.69 -6.73 -10.29
C ASN A 203 21.93 -5.65 -11.10
N GLY A 204 20.94 -6.02 -11.90
CA GLY A 204 20.09 -5.12 -12.68
C GLY A 204 20.68 -4.70 -14.04
N GLN A 205 21.91 -5.04 -14.33
CA GLN A 205 22.54 -4.70 -15.61
C GLN A 205 22.60 -5.92 -16.55
N ARG A 206 22.33 -5.72 -17.84
CA ARG A 206 22.57 -6.79 -18.83
C ARG A 206 24.03 -7.18 -18.78
N HIS A 207 24.27 -8.44 -18.50
CA HIS A 207 25.62 -8.95 -18.32
C HIS A 207 25.64 -10.48 -18.46
N ARG A 208 26.66 -10.98 -19.14
CA ARG A 208 27.00 -12.40 -19.08
C ARG A 208 28.51 -12.57 -19.18
N ASP A 209 29.07 -13.40 -18.30
CA ASP A 209 30.51 -13.66 -18.24
C ASP A 209 30.98 -14.55 -19.39
N ASN A 210 32.29 -14.73 -19.52
CA ASN A 210 32.96 -15.68 -20.40
C ASN A 210 32.64 -15.44 -21.89
N ASP A 211 32.56 -14.19 -22.33
CA ASP A 211 32.30 -13.81 -23.72
C ASP A 211 31.02 -14.47 -24.32
N MET A 212 30.10 -14.82 -23.46
CA MET A 212 28.82 -15.39 -23.86
C MET A 212 27.77 -14.30 -24.13
N PRO A 213 26.79 -14.53 -25.05
CA PRO A 213 25.76 -13.55 -25.32
C PRO A 213 24.81 -13.37 -24.12
N ALA A 214 24.56 -12.11 -23.73
CA ALA A 214 23.63 -11.77 -22.66
C ALA A 214 22.17 -11.67 -23.12
N VAL A 215 21.92 -11.72 -24.44
CA VAL A 215 20.60 -11.87 -25.05
C VAL A 215 20.67 -13.01 -26.08
N ILE A 216 19.68 -13.88 -26.04
CA ILE A 216 19.43 -14.88 -27.08
C ILE A 216 17.93 -14.81 -27.36
N ASP A 217 17.57 -14.25 -28.52
CA ASP A 217 16.20 -14.15 -28.96
C ASP A 217 15.65 -15.50 -29.46
N ALA A 218 14.33 -15.62 -29.50
CA ALA A 218 13.63 -16.82 -29.97
C ALA A 218 14.01 -17.22 -31.41
N ASN A 219 14.39 -16.26 -32.25
CA ASN A 219 14.86 -16.49 -33.61
C ASN A 219 16.36 -16.86 -33.73
N GLY A 220 17.06 -16.94 -32.58
CA GLY A 220 18.47 -17.25 -32.49
C GLY A 220 19.43 -16.05 -32.60
N THR A 221 18.91 -14.82 -32.72
CA THR A 221 19.73 -13.60 -32.70
C THR A 221 20.42 -13.49 -31.35
N LYS A 222 21.70 -13.11 -31.33
CA LYS A 222 22.53 -13.00 -30.14
C LYS A 222 23.07 -11.59 -29.97
N GLU A 223 23.08 -11.09 -28.74
CA GLU A 223 23.68 -9.80 -28.38
C GLU A 223 24.56 -9.96 -27.15
N TRP A 224 25.70 -9.29 -27.15
CA TRP A 224 26.69 -9.34 -26.08
C TRP A 224 26.65 -8.08 -25.24
N TYR A 225 26.58 -8.23 -23.93
CA TYR A 225 26.59 -7.13 -22.97
C TYR A 225 27.50 -7.46 -21.79
N GLN A 226 28.23 -6.45 -21.33
CA GLN A 226 29.01 -6.49 -20.12
C GLN A 226 28.73 -5.22 -19.31
N ASN A 227 28.26 -5.38 -18.08
CA ASN A 227 27.87 -4.29 -17.17
C ASN A 227 26.95 -3.26 -17.86
N GLY A 228 25.95 -3.71 -18.60
CA GLY A 228 24.97 -2.89 -19.31
C GLY A 228 25.44 -2.33 -20.65
N VAL A 229 26.70 -2.46 -21.01
CA VAL A 229 27.28 -1.94 -22.28
C VAL A 229 27.29 -3.04 -23.31
N GLN A 230 26.69 -2.76 -24.48
CA GLN A 230 26.74 -3.67 -25.63
C GLN A 230 28.12 -3.65 -26.32
N TYR A 231 28.61 -4.79 -26.71
CA TYR A 231 29.84 -4.93 -27.46
C TYR A 231 29.71 -5.91 -28.64
N LYS A 232 30.68 -5.92 -29.53
CA LYS A 232 30.66 -6.84 -30.69
C LYS A 232 30.98 -8.26 -30.23
N SER A 233 30.35 -9.24 -30.89
CA SER A 233 30.71 -10.67 -30.71
C SER A 233 32.22 -10.87 -30.75
N PRO A 234 32.76 -11.63 -29.76
CA PRO A 234 34.13 -12.15 -29.91
C PRO A 234 34.24 -12.96 -31.21
N ARG A 235 35.36 -12.82 -31.89
CA ARG A 235 35.64 -13.60 -33.12
C ARG A 235 36.01 -15.02 -32.78
#